data_f77a58459d274c8fe4f9130bfe7b0c19
#
_entry.id   f77a58459d274c8fe4f9130bfe7b0c19
#
_cell.length_a   1.000
_cell.length_b   1.000
_cell.length_c   1.000
_cell.angle_alpha   90.00
_cell.angle_beta   90.00
_cell.angle_gamma   90.00
#
_symmetry.space_group_name_H-M   'P 1'
#
loop_
_entity.id
_entity.type
_entity.pdbx_description
1 polymer ?
#
loop_
_entity_poly.entity_id
_entity_poly.type
_entity_poly.pdbx_seq_one_letter_code
_entity_poly.pdbx_strand_id
1 'polypeptide(L)'
;MVRSRTIRRNILRGAGLLGAGLAAVPALAQDEGGLRMVFGIEQRLDAGRNIGLEVPDEGDSVSATTRLSFGLSDRTGLSALELNASTALVVENTPDTDGTEISVGRPDLAFAFTREVPNALVGVTAHYREDDVDAFDDDLTEDADEGTRTDYGAGIRLETGRTDPLGFAAGLSHDVTEYQDVTDPDLNDIRTTRLDLETSLRFSEVLTGRVGLAASRAEEEDAASTLTESLTASAGFDYTVSERMTLGLSLGHTRIDTEEFGVTRRETGPFARLDLTYAMANGSATAALAVATDADEGTRTTFEIGRSLELPMGAFSARLGVTNADEAGTDVIGGLLWSRALPDSRIEIGLERSVSYDDDDDETVVDTAFSVAWSQDVNALSSIGLDLSYEISDAPSERVEETGIGATWRYSLTPDWRLDTGVRYRVRDDLDGRAESPSAFVAVSRSFDFRP
;
A
#
# COMPACT_ATOMS: atom_id res chain seq x y z
N MET A 1 -18.86 -4.91 33.50
CA MET A 1 -17.56 -5.56 33.46
C MET A 1 -17.14 -5.40 32.00
N VAL A 2 -16.63 -4.23 31.69
CA VAL A 2 -16.22 -3.84 30.35
C VAL A 2 -14.90 -4.52 30.11
N ARG A 3 -14.79 -5.43 29.17
CA ARG A 3 -13.52 -5.95 28.67
C ARG A 3 -13.01 -4.90 27.69
N SER A 4 -11.95 -4.21 28.07
CA SER A 4 -11.18 -3.44 27.10
C SER A 4 -10.56 -4.44 26.14
N ARG A 5 -10.84 -4.34 24.86
CA ARG A 5 -10.13 -5.04 23.80
C ARG A 5 -8.84 -4.28 23.52
N THR A 6 -7.77 -4.95 23.60
CA THR A 6 -6.43 -4.43 23.35
C THR A 6 -6.01 -4.93 21.98
N ILE A 7 -5.75 -4.06 21.02
CA ILE A 7 -5.38 -4.41 19.63
C ILE A 7 -3.98 -3.86 19.32
N ARG A 8 -3.02 -4.71 19.00
CA ARG A 8 -1.68 -4.32 18.57
C ARG A 8 -1.47 -4.56 17.07
N ARG A 9 -0.87 -3.60 16.42
CA ARG A 9 -0.65 -3.60 14.97
C ARG A 9 0.59 -4.37 14.56
N ASN A 10 0.44 -5.36 13.68
CA ASN A 10 1.55 -6.03 13.01
C ASN A 10 2.07 -5.22 11.82
N ILE A 11 3.33 -4.76 11.91
CA ILE A 11 4.01 -3.90 10.91
C ILE A 11 4.61 -4.69 9.74
N LEU A 12 4.05 -5.78 9.30
CA LEU A 12 4.58 -6.53 8.15
C LEU A 12 3.49 -6.85 7.12
N ARG A 13 2.87 -5.79 6.56
CA ARG A 13 1.99 -5.98 5.41
C ARG A 13 2.33 -5.04 4.28
N GLY A 14 3.25 -5.46 3.46
CA GLY A 14 3.41 -4.92 2.15
C GLY A 14 2.52 -5.67 1.18
N ALA A 15 1.36 -5.18 0.89
CA ALA A 15 0.62 -5.29 -0.36
C ALA A 15 -0.77 -4.66 -0.19
N GLY A 16 -0.81 -3.42 0.28
CA GLY A 16 -2.00 -2.61 0.06
C GLY A 16 -2.25 -2.55 -1.43
N LEU A 17 -3.40 -3.00 -1.88
CA LEU A 17 -3.95 -2.59 -3.16
C LEU A 17 -4.10 -1.08 -3.09
N LEU A 18 -3.05 -0.38 -3.52
CA LEU A 18 -3.17 1.00 -3.94
C LEU A 18 -4.32 1.03 -4.93
N GLY A 19 -5.47 1.44 -4.48
CA GLY A 19 -6.50 2.05 -5.29
C GLY A 19 -5.88 3.29 -5.91
N ALA A 20 -4.93 3.08 -6.82
CA ALA A 20 -4.42 4.09 -7.69
C ALA A 20 -5.62 4.53 -8.52
N GLY A 21 -6.28 5.60 -8.09
CA GLY A 21 -7.00 6.44 -9.00
C GLY A 21 -6.02 6.81 -10.09
N LEU A 22 -5.95 5.97 -11.13
CA LEU A 22 -5.24 6.25 -12.36
C LEU A 22 -5.92 7.49 -12.95
N ALA A 23 -5.44 8.66 -12.48
CA ALA A 23 -5.55 9.83 -13.31
C ALA A 23 -5.03 9.38 -14.66
N ALA A 24 -5.87 9.42 -15.70
CA ALA A 24 -5.49 9.15 -17.06
C ALA A 24 -4.29 10.08 -17.34
N VAL A 25 -3.09 9.49 -17.30
CA VAL A 25 -1.90 10.18 -17.78
C VAL A 25 -2.17 10.42 -19.25
N PRO A 26 -2.27 11.67 -19.71
CA PRO A 26 -2.39 11.93 -21.13
C PRO A 26 -1.24 11.21 -21.82
N ALA A 27 -1.53 10.53 -22.92
CA ALA A 27 -0.56 9.79 -23.71
C ALA A 27 0.71 10.64 -23.84
N LEU A 28 1.82 10.11 -23.34
CA LEU A 28 3.12 10.76 -23.31
C LEU A 28 3.52 11.19 -24.69
N ALA A 29 3.21 12.43 -25.04
CA ALA A 29 4.03 13.17 -25.97
C ALA A 29 5.45 13.12 -25.39
N GLN A 30 6.41 12.75 -26.21
CA GLN A 30 7.86 12.57 -25.94
C GLN A 30 8.31 13.33 -24.69
N ASP A 31 8.74 12.58 -23.69
CA ASP A 31 9.20 13.10 -22.39
C ASP A 31 10.40 14.02 -22.69
N GLU A 32 10.12 15.29 -22.95
CA GLU A 32 11.15 16.31 -23.05
C GLU A 32 11.70 16.46 -21.64
N GLY A 33 12.90 15.92 -21.41
CA GLY A 33 13.60 16.08 -20.15
C GLY A 33 13.69 17.56 -19.75
N GLY A 34 13.82 17.81 -18.47
CA GLY A 34 13.94 19.14 -17.90
C GLY A 34 13.00 19.37 -16.71
N LEU A 35 13.08 20.58 -16.20
CA LEU A 35 12.32 20.99 -15.02
C LEU A 35 10.86 21.26 -15.37
N ARG A 36 9.95 20.61 -14.62
CA ARG A 36 8.51 20.83 -14.67
C ARG A 36 7.98 21.08 -13.27
N MET A 37 7.16 22.10 -13.11
CA MET A 37 6.47 22.42 -11.86
C MET A 37 4.97 22.46 -12.10
N VAL A 38 4.21 21.82 -11.21
CA VAL A 38 2.75 21.80 -11.25
C VAL A 38 2.21 22.29 -9.91
N PHE A 39 1.34 23.29 -9.95
CA PHE A 39 0.57 23.72 -8.78
C PHE A 39 -0.88 23.31 -8.97
N GLY A 40 -1.48 22.78 -7.92
CA GLY A 40 -2.89 22.40 -7.88
C GLY A 40 -3.64 23.10 -6.76
N ILE A 41 -4.89 23.45 -7.03
CA ILE A 41 -5.87 23.84 -6.02
C ILE A 41 -7.13 23.04 -6.26
N GLU A 42 -7.67 22.45 -5.20
CA GLU A 42 -8.96 21.76 -5.22
C GLU A 42 -9.82 22.27 -4.09
N GLN A 43 -11.07 22.55 -4.39
CA GLN A 43 -12.12 22.81 -3.41
C GLN A 43 -13.15 21.70 -3.51
N ARG A 44 -13.35 20.97 -2.41
CA ARG A 44 -14.28 19.85 -2.30
C ARG A 44 -15.30 20.12 -1.21
N LEU A 45 -16.54 19.75 -1.47
CA LEU A 45 -17.64 19.72 -0.52
C LEU A 45 -18.16 18.30 -0.46
N ASP A 46 -18.21 17.73 0.72
CA ASP A 46 -18.76 16.42 1.01
C ASP A 46 -19.95 16.58 1.93
N ALA A 47 -20.98 15.77 1.73
CA ALA A 47 -22.13 15.66 2.61
C ALA A 47 -22.56 14.19 2.68
N GLY A 48 -22.81 13.70 3.88
CA GLY A 48 -23.21 12.32 4.09
C GLY A 48 -23.88 12.14 5.43
N ARG A 49 -24.31 10.93 5.66
CA ARG A 49 -24.89 10.49 6.92
C ARG A 49 -24.14 9.27 7.38
N ASN A 50 -23.87 9.21 8.69
CA ASN A 50 -23.16 8.10 9.31
C ASN A 50 -21.87 7.73 8.53
N ILE A 51 -20.99 8.71 8.35
CA ILE A 51 -19.80 8.57 7.50
C ILE A 51 -18.82 7.54 8.11
N GLY A 52 -18.74 7.45 9.46
CA GLY A 52 -17.96 6.45 10.19
C GLY A 52 -18.54 5.03 10.13
N LEU A 53 -19.78 4.84 9.64
CA LEU A 53 -20.48 3.54 9.65
C LEU A 53 -20.72 2.99 11.05
N GLU A 54 -21.05 3.87 11.99
CA GLU A 54 -21.27 3.51 13.39
C GLU A 54 -22.68 2.96 13.67
N VAL A 55 -22.79 2.17 14.74
CA VAL A 55 -24.04 1.68 15.30
C VAL A 55 -24.09 2.05 16.79
N PRO A 56 -25.00 3.00 17.21
CA PRO A 56 -26.06 3.64 16.41
C PRO A 56 -25.55 4.70 15.45
N ASP A 57 -26.33 4.98 14.40
CA ASP A 57 -26.08 6.02 13.38
C ASP A 57 -25.74 7.37 14.04
N GLU A 58 -24.58 7.92 13.74
CA GLU A 58 -24.04 9.19 14.27
C GLU A 58 -24.80 10.42 13.78
N GLY A 59 -25.40 10.37 12.59
CA GLY A 59 -26.14 11.49 11.99
C GLY A 59 -25.50 12.06 10.73
N ASP A 60 -25.87 13.32 10.43
CA ASP A 60 -25.46 14.00 9.19
C ASP A 60 -24.12 14.72 9.39
N SER A 61 -23.21 14.59 8.43
CA SER A 61 -21.92 15.25 8.39
C SER A 61 -21.75 16.06 7.12
N VAL A 62 -21.14 17.23 7.21
CA VAL A 62 -20.79 18.08 6.06
C VAL A 62 -19.37 18.57 6.23
N SER A 63 -18.54 18.41 5.20
CA SER A 63 -17.18 18.95 5.21
C SER A 63 -16.85 19.74 3.94
N ALA A 64 -15.98 20.72 4.08
CA ALA A 64 -15.44 21.52 3.00
C ALA A 64 -13.91 21.49 3.08
N THR A 65 -13.28 20.87 2.07
CA THR A 65 -11.82 20.71 2.02
C THR A 65 -11.24 21.58 0.92
N THR A 66 -10.25 22.40 1.27
CA THR A 66 -9.40 23.11 0.31
C THR A 66 -8.03 22.48 0.30
N ARG A 67 -7.68 21.77 -0.76
CA ARG A 67 -6.37 21.14 -0.93
C ARG A 67 -5.48 21.97 -1.85
N LEU A 68 -4.26 22.19 -1.41
CA LEU A 68 -3.19 22.79 -2.20
C LEU A 68 -2.16 21.70 -2.50
N SER A 69 -1.70 21.62 -3.74
CA SER A 69 -0.67 20.67 -4.15
C SER A 69 0.42 21.33 -4.97
N PHE A 70 1.62 20.82 -4.83
CA PHE A 70 2.81 21.22 -5.56
C PHE A 70 3.55 19.97 -6.02
N GLY A 71 3.85 19.89 -7.30
CA GLY A 71 4.70 18.86 -7.91
C GLY A 71 5.89 19.50 -8.60
N LEU A 72 7.07 18.95 -8.41
CA LEU A 72 8.28 19.32 -9.13
C LEU A 72 8.91 18.04 -9.65
N SER A 73 9.18 18.01 -10.95
CA SER A 73 9.93 16.93 -11.57
C SER A 73 11.03 17.48 -12.46
N ASP A 74 12.23 16.89 -12.34
CA ASP A 74 13.34 17.15 -13.25
C ASP A 74 13.91 15.84 -13.73
N ARG A 75 13.92 15.64 -15.03
CA ARG A 75 14.41 14.42 -15.66
C ARG A 75 15.49 14.73 -16.66
N THR A 76 16.60 14.06 -16.52
CA THR A 76 17.71 14.05 -17.48
C THR A 76 17.96 12.62 -17.96
N GLY A 77 18.86 12.43 -18.91
CA GLY A 77 19.23 11.07 -19.37
C GLY A 77 19.86 10.19 -18.27
N LEU A 78 20.27 10.74 -17.13
CA LEU A 78 20.97 10.03 -16.05
C LEU A 78 20.35 10.23 -14.68
N SER A 79 19.46 11.19 -14.50
CA SER A 79 18.86 11.49 -13.19
C SER A 79 17.39 11.83 -13.31
N ALA A 80 16.64 11.43 -12.31
CA ALA A 80 15.26 11.82 -12.08
C ALA A 80 15.14 12.38 -10.65
N LEU A 81 14.48 13.52 -10.52
CA LEU A 81 14.10 14.13 -9.25
C LEU A 81 12.60 14.37 -9.27
N GLU A 82 11.92 13.94 -8.23
CA GLU A 82 10.49 14.14 -8.03
C GLU A 82 10.26 14.64 -6.60
N LEU A 83 9.50 15.72 -6.47
CA LEU A 83 9.01 16.25 -5.20
C LEU A 83 7.53 16.51 -5.35
N ASN A 84 6.73 15.92 -4.50
CA ASN A 84 5.31 16.17 -4.38
C ASN A 84 5.04 16.68 -2.96
N ALA A 85 4.22 17.71 -2.84
CA ALA A 85 3.78 18.23 -1.56
C ALA A 85 2.31 18.60 -1.65
N SER A 86 1.54 18.29 -0.62
CA SER A 86 0.16 18.76 -0.51
C SER A 86 -0.18 19.08 0.95
N THR A 87 -1.20 19.92 1.13
CA THR A 87 -1.81 20.21 2.43
C THR A 87 -3.28 20.54 2.23
N ALA A 88 -4.07 20.40 3.27
CA ALA A 88 -5.51 20.66 3.24
C ALA A 88 -5.91 21.63 4.37
N LEU A 89 -6.92 22.45 4.09
CA LEU A 89 -7.73 23.15 5.07
C LEU A 89 -9.09 22.47 5.07
N VAL A 90 -9.47 21.91 6.18
CA VAL A 90 -10.77 21.22 6.36
C VAL A 90 -11.64 22.07 7.28
N VAL A 91 -12.88 22.24 6.89
CA VAL A 91 -13.94 22.85 7.68
C VAL A 91 -15.08 21.85 7.73
N GLU A 92 -15.33 21.30 8.89
CA GLU A 92 -16.32 20.23 9.06
C GLU A 92 -17.31 20.49 10.16
N ASN A 93 -18.46 19.87 10.04
CA ASN A 93 -19.51 19.80 11.02
C ASN A 93 -19.98 18.35 11.06
N THR A 94 -19.55 17.66 12.10
CA THR A 94 -19.88 16.26 12.37
C THR A 94 -20.77 16.18 13.61
N PRO A 95 -21.52 15.10 13.81
CA PRO A 95 -22.37 14.91 14.98
C PRO A 95 -21.63 14.95 16.31
N ASP A 96 -20.34 14.52 16.32
CA ASP A 96 -19.51 14.42 17.52
C ASP A 96 -18.87 15.75 17.92
N THR A 97 -18.92 16.74 17.03
CA THR A 97 -18.37 18.07 17.31
C THR A 97 -19.46 19.05 17.72
N ASP A 98 -19.26 19.77 18.84
CA ASP A 98 -20.12 20.90 19.28
C ASP A 98 -19.91 22.13 18.38
N GLY A 99 -20.34 22.04 17.09
CA GLY A 99 -20.29 23.14 16.15
C GLY A 99 -19.43 22.87 14.93
N THR A 100 -18.82 23.93 14.37
CA THR A 100 -17.96 23.82 13.19
C THR A 100 -16.51 23.75 13.65
N GLU A 101 -15.81 22.71 13.26
CA GLU A 101 -14.37 22.56 13.44
C GLU A 101 -13.60 23.04 12.22
N ILE A 102 -12.43 23.61 12.44
CA ILE A 102 -11.51 24.05 11.39
C ILE A 102 -10.16 23.44 11.70
N SER A 103 -9.73 22.50 10.89
CA SER A 103 -8.40 21.91 10.94
C SER A 103 -7.55 22.38 9.76
N VAL A 104 -6.29 22.69 10.04
CA VAL A 104 -5.26 23.03 9.05
C VAL A 104 -4.15 22.02 9.22
N GLY A 105 -3.92 21.23 8.22
CA GLY A 105 -2.89 20.21 8.32
C GLY A 105 -3.03 19.22 7.20
N ARG A 106 -2.86 17.94 7.54
CA ARG A 106 -2.80 16.82 6.61
C ARG A 106 -1.75 17.05 5.52
N PRO A 107 -0.53 17.49 5.92
CA PRO A 107 0.56 17.63 4.98
C PRO A 107 1.00 16.26 4.49
N ASP A 108 1.19 16.17 3.18
CA ASP A 108 1.78 15.02 2.51
C ASP A 108 2.98 15.51 1.69
N LEU A 109 4.15 14.95 1.92
CA LEU A 109 5.39 15.27 1.22
C LEU A 109 6.06 13.97 0.78
N ALA A 110 6.35 13.85 -0.52
CA ALA A 110 7.12 12.76 -1.07
C ALA A 110 8.28 13.30 -1.91
N PHE A 111 9.47 12.85 -1.61
CA PHE A 111 10.69 13.18 -2.34
C PHE A 111 11.35 11.91 -2.85
N ALA A 112 11.74 11.91 -4.12
CA ALA A 112 12.53 10.85 -4.73
C ALA A 112 13.60 11.46 -5.64
N PHE A 113 14.83 11.04 -5.46
CA PHE A 113 15.94 11.34 -6.35
C PHE A 113 16.61 10.03 -6.77
N THR A 114 16.81 9.86 -8.07
CA THR A 114 17.54 8.71 -8.61
C THR A 114 18.57 9.21 -9.61
N ARG A 115 19.78 8.73 -9.47
CA ARG A 115 20.82 8.88 -10.48
C ARG A 115 21.32 7.52 -10.90
N GLU A 116 21.15 7.22 -12.17
CA GLU A 116 21.50 5.94 -12.77
C GLU A 116 22.52 6.14 -13.88
N VAL A 117 23.60 5.41 -13.76
CA VAL A 117 24.62 5.28 -14.82
C VAL A 117 24.75 3.78 -15.14
N PRO A 118 25.34 3.38 -16.27
CA PRO A 118 25.34 1.97 -16.69
C PRO A 118 25.79 0.99 -15.60
N ASN A 119 26.72 1.38 -14.74
CA ASN A 119 27.33 0.49 -13.74
C ASN A 119 27.01 0.84 -12.29
N ALA A 120 26.23 1.90 -12.02
CA ALA A 120 25.90 2.32 -10.68
C ALA A 120 24.53 3.03 -10.60
N LEU A 121 23.89 2.92 -9.44
CA LEU A 121 22.65 3.64 -9.09
C LEU A 121 22.80 4.24 -7.69
N VAL A 122 22.32 5.47 -7.56
CA VAL A 122 22.10 6.12 -6.26
C VAL A 122 20.64 6.56 -6.21
N GLY A 123 19.91 6.11 -5.20
CA GLY A 123 18.55 6.51 -4.92
C GLY A 123 18.45 7.14 -3.54
N VAL A 124 17.67 8.21 -3.40
CA VAL A 124 17.33 8.83 -2.12
C VAL A 124 15.83 9.06 -2.11
N THR A 125 15.16 8.65 -1.05
CA THR A 125 13.73 8.87 -0.84
C THR A 125 13.51 9.54 0.52
N ALA A 126 12.48 10.37 0.63
CA ALA A 126 11.97 10.85 1.90
C ALA A 126 10.46 11.05 1.78
N HIS A 127 9.74 10.82 2.87
CA HIS A 127 8.31 11.04 2.94
C HIS A 127 7.93 11.63 4.30
N TYR A 128 6.83 12.35 4.31
CA TYR A 128 6.14 12.83 5.50
C TYR A 128 4.66 12.86 5.18
N ARG A 129 3.83 12.22 5.97
CA ARG A 129 2.38 12.25 5.87
C ARG A 129 1.78 12.38 7.24
N GLU A 130 0.82 13.29 7.38
CA GLU A 130 0.00 13.46 8.56
C GLU A 130 -1.46 13.42 8.11
N ASP A 131 -2.26 12.63 8.78
CA ASP A 131 -3.70 12.52 8.51
C ASP A 131 -4.40 12.03 9.78
N ASP A 132 -5.72 11.98 9.78
CA ASP A 132 -6.48 11.34 10.83
C ASP A 132 -6.13 9.85 10.90
N VAL A 133 -6.22 9.24 12.06
CA VAL A 133 -5.88 7.81 12.24
C VAL A 133 -6.65 6.94 11.25
N ASP A 134 -7.95 7.12 11.12
CA ASP A 134 -8.83 6.38 10.22
C ASP A 134 -8.45 6.46 8.73
N ALA A 135 -7.72 7.51 8.33
CA ALA A 135 -7.27 7.66 6.94
C ALA A 135 -6.14 6.72 6.55
N PHE A 136 -5.50 6.05 7.51
CA PHE A 136 -4.44 5.07 7.32
C PHE A 136 -4.92 3.63 7.51
N ASP A 137 -6.15 3.48 7.99
CA ASP A 137 -6.66 2.17 8.32
C ASP A 137 -7.31 1.51 7.10
N ASP A 138 -6.78 0.34 6.74
CA ASP A 138 -7.32 -0.54 5.70
C ASP A 138 -8.00 -1.79 6.32
N ASP A 139 -8.02 -1.92 7.66
CA ASP A 139 -8.62 -3.06 8.35
C ASP A 139 -10.08 -2.77 8.72
N LEU A 140 -10.97 -3.65 8.32
CA LEU A 140 -12.41 -3.51 8.59
C LEU A 140 -12.79 -3.85 10.02
N THR A 141 -11.89 -4.49 10.77
CA THR A 141 -12.14 -4.95 12.14
C THR A 141 -11.74 -3.92 13.20
N GLU A 142 -10.99 -2.90 12.83
CA GLU A 142 -10.61 -1.83 13.75
C GLU A 142 -11.73 -0.79 13.88
N ASP A 143 -12.03 -0.40 15.11
CA ASP A 143 -12.95 0.70 15.41
C ASP A 143 -12.28 2.04 15.03
N ALA A 144 -13.08 2.98 14.53
CA ALA A 144 -12.61 4.33 14.25
C ALA A 144 -12.07 4.98 15.53
N ASP A 145 -10.82 5.49 15.50
CA ASP A 145 -10.22 6.21 16.63
C ASP A 145 -10.02 7.69 16.29
N GLU A 146 -10.29 8.53 17.28
CA GLU A 146 -9.96 9.94 17.18
C GLU A 146 -8.45 10.14 17.30
N GLY A 147 -7.91 11.11 16.58
CA GLY A 147 -6.52 11.49 16.69
C GLY A 147 -5.80 11.59 15.36
N THR A 148 -4.51 11.85 15.44
CA THR A 148 -3.66 12.10 14.27
C THR A 148 -2.53 11.07 14.23
N ARG A 149 -2.32 10.49 13.07
CA ARG A 149 -1.14 9.67 12.76
C ARG A 149 -0.20 10.41 11.84
N THR A 150 1.07 10.43 12.20
CA THR A 150 2.15 11.00 11.40
C THR A 150 3.14 9.92 11.02
N ASP A 151 3.30 9.68 9.71
CA ASP A 151 4.31 8.79 9.15
C ASP A 151 5.40 9.60 8.45
N TYR A 152 6.66 9.41 8.83
CA TYR A 152 7.77 10.04 8.13
C TYR A 152 8.99 9.14 8.08
N GLY A 153 9.78 9.31 7.03
CA GLY A 153 10.98 8.49 6.88
C GLY A 153 11.87 8.93 5.74
N ALA A 154 13.03 8.32 5.70
CA ALA A 154 14.01 8.53 4.64
C ALA A 154 14.77 7.24 4.32
N GLY A 155 15.16 7.11 3.05
CA GLY A 155 15.93 5.95 2.57
C GLY A 155 17.02 6.35 1.59
N ILE A 156 18.08 5.55 1.57
CA ILE A 156 19.13 5.62 0.57
C ILE A 156 19.37 4.22 -0.01
N ARG A 157 19.55 4.15 -1.32
CA ARG A 157 19.91 2.94 -2.06
C ARG A 157 21.14 3.22 -2.92
N LEU A 158 22.11 2.34 -2.83
CA LEU A 158 23.36 2.39 -3.58
C LEU A 158 23.53 1.07 -4.30
N GLU A 159 23.86 1.12 -5.61
CA GLU A 159 24.24 -0.07 -6.37
C GLU A 159 25.50 0.25 -7.17
N THR A 160 26.40 -0.71 -7.27
CA THR A 160 27.59 -0.60 -8.09
C THR A 160 27.98 -1.96 -8.68
N GLY A 161 28.71 -1.98 -9.77
CA GLY A 161 29.07 -3.23 -10.45
C GLY A 161 27.88 -3.89 -11.18
N ARG A 162 26.83 -3.15 -11.52
CA ARG A 162 25.61 -3.66 -12.17
C ARG A 162 25.89 -4.38 -13.49
N THR A 163 26.89 -3.96 -14.21
CA THR A 163 27.33 -4.57 -15.46
C THR A 163 28.60 -5.44 -15.32
N ASP A 164 29.25 -5.38 -14.15
CA ASP A 164 30.46 -6.14 -13.87
C ASP A 164 30.15 -7.57 -13.41
N PRO A 165 31.15 -8.46 -13.41
CA PRO A 165 31.01 -9.79 -12.82
C PRO A 165 30.69 -9.77 -11.31
N LEU A 166 31.14 -8.72 -10.61
CA LEU A 166 30.87 -8.50 -9.17
C LEU A 166 30.11 -7.21 -9.00
N GLY A 167 28.94 -7.32 -8.39
CA GLY A 167 28.07 -6.19 -8.05
C GLY A 167 27.77 -6.13 -6.55
N PHE A 168 27.48 -4.91 -6.07
CA PHE A 168 27.09 -4.65 -4.70
C PHE A 168 25.84 -3.75 -4.69
N ALA A 169 24.91 -4.06 -3.79
CA ALA A 169 23.78 -3.21 -3.47
C ALA A 169 23.73 -2.99 -1.95
N ALA A 170 23.39 -1.78 -1.53
CA ALA A 170 23.16 -1.43 -0.14
C ALA A 170 21.93 -0.52 -0.05
N GLY A 171 21.04 -0.80 0.88
CA GLY A 171 19.87 -0.01 1.23
C GLY A 171 19.87 0.29 2.71
N LEU A 172 19.50 1.51 3.09
CA LEU A 172 19.25 1.90 4.47
C LEU A 172 17.97 2.74 4.47
N SER A 173 17.01 2.39 5.32
CA SER A 173 15.84 3.23 5.59
C SER A 173 15.62 3.40 7.09
N HIS A 174 14.97 4.50 7.42
CA HIS A 174 14.49 4.82 8.76
C HIS A 174 13.10 5.43 8.63
N ASP A 175 12.12 4.79 9.24
CA ASP A 175 10.70 5.12 9.16
C ASP A 175 10.16 5.26 10.59
N VAL A 176 9.35 6.29 10.82
CA VAL A 176 8.75 6.61 12.12
C VAL A 176 7.26 6.81 11.93
N THR A 177 6.47 6.19 12.79
CA THR A 177 5.04 6.42 12.96
C THR A 177 4.81 6.99 14.34
N GLU A 178 4.14 8.12 14.45
CA GLU A 178 3.77 8.79 15.70
C GLU A 178 2.26 9.00 15.76
N TYR A 179 1.68 8.78 16.93
CA TYR A 179 0.25 8.99 17.19
C TYR A 179 0.05 10.12 18.21
N GLN A 180 -0.93 10.97 17.97
CA GLN A 180 -1.26 12.10 18.83
C GLN A 180 -2.77 12.18 19.06
N ASP A 181 -3.14 12.46 20.32
CA ASP A 181 -4.54 12.62 20.75
C ASP A 181 -5.43 11.40 20.47
N VAL A 182 -4.84 10.20 20.46
CA VAL A 182 -5.54 8.91 20.28
C VAL A 182 -6.16 8.44 21.59
N THR A 183 -7.28 7.76 21.50
CA THR A 183 -7.98 7.18 22.65
C THR A 183 -7.66 5.71 22.85
N ASP A 184 -7.26 5.02 21.79
CA ASP A 184 -6.81 3.64 21.85
C ASP A 184 -5.39 3.56 22.46
N PRO A 185 -5.22 2.85 23.60
CA PRO A 185 -3.93 2.69 24.26
C PRO A 185 -2.93 1.80 23.49
N ASP A 186 -3.39 1.13 22.44
CA ASP A 186 -2.60 0.18 21.66
C ASP A 186 -1.98 0.81 20.42
N LEU A 187 -2.41 2.04 20.07
CA LEU A 187 -1.76 2.86 19.06
C LEU A 187 -0.49 3.49 19.64
N ASN A 188 0.64 2.87 19.39
CA ASN A 188 1.95 3.24 19.93
C ASN A 188 2.87 3.82 18.87
N ASP A 189 3.75 4.73 19.29
CA ASP A 189 4.80 5.25 18.41
C ASP A 189 5.79 4.15 18.03
N ILE A 190 6.12 4.07 16.75
CA ILE A 190 6.97 3.01 16.22
C ILE A 190 8.10 3.61 15.39
N ARG A 191 9.33 3.16 15.65
CA ARG A 191 10.52 3.54 14.87
C ARG A 191 11.17 2.32 14.27
N THR A 192 11.28 2.28 12.96
CA THR A 192 11.87 1.15 12.25
C THR A 192 13.10 1.58 11.45
N THR A 193 14.20 0.89 11.65
CA THR A 193 15.42 1.05 10.83
C THR A 193 15.70 -0.25 10.11
N ARG A 194 15.93 -0.20 8.79
CA ARG A 194 16.26 -1.38 7.96
C ARG A 194 17.55 -1.16 7.21
N LEU A 195 18.38 -2.20 7.17
CA LEU A 195 19.60 -2.27 6.39
C LEU A 195 19.58 -3.52 5.52
N ASP A 196 19.76 -3.35 4.23
CA ASP A 196 19.86 -4.42 3.24
C ASP A 196 21.21 -4.34 2.54
N LEU A 197 21.96 -5.44 2.51
CA LEU A 197 23.22 -5.59 1.79
C LEU A 197 23.14 -6.78 0.87
N GLU A 198 23.49 -6.61 -0.38
CA GLU A 198 23.54 -7.70 -1.36
C GLU A 198 24.84 -7.64 -2.16
N THR A 199 25.43 -8.78 -2.38
CA THR A 199 26.53 -8.99 -3.30
C THR A 199 26.09 -9.95 -4.39
N SER A 200 26.24 -9.55 -5.64
CA SER A 200 25.95 -10.38 -6.81
C SER A 200 27.23 -10.80 -7.52
N LEU A 201 27.28 -12.06 -7.93
CA LEU A 201 28.39 -12.68 -8.66
C LEU A 201 27.86 -13.27 -9.97
N ARG A 202 28.19 -12.64 -11.08
CA ARG A 202 27.79 -13.11 -12.41
C ARG A 202 28.81 -14.15 -12.92
N PHE A 203 28.47 -15.41 -12.80
CA PHE A 203 29.29 -16.53 -13.27
C PHE A 203 29.23 -16.70 -14.78
N SER A 204 28.08 -16.37 -15.37
CA SER A 204 27.87 -16.40 -16.82
C SER A 204 26.71 -15.46 -17.18
N GLU A 205 26.37 -15.36 -18.47
CA GLU A 205 25.19 -14.58 -18.93
C GLU A 205 23.87 -15.16 -18.43
N VAL A 206 23.84 -16.41 -18.02
CA VAL A 206 22.64 -17.13 -17.58
C VAL A 206 22.62 -17.45 -16.08
N LEU A 207 23.74 -17.25 -15.37
CA LEU A 207 23.83 -17.61 -13.94
C LEU A 207 24.46 -16.49 -13.12
N THR A 208 23.69 -15.99 -12.16
CA THR A 208 24.13 -14.99 -11.17
C THR A 208 23.92 -15.54 -9.77
N GLY A 209 24.97 -15.64 -8.98
CA GLY A 209 24.88 -15.94 -7.54
C GLY A 209 24.63 -14.66 -6.75
N ARG A 210 23.98 -14.79 -5.60
CA ARG A 210 23.73 -13.71 -4.66
C ARG A 210 24.02 -14.12 -3.24
N VAL A 211 24.52 -13.18 -2.45
CA VAL A 211 24.65 -13.29 -1.00
C VAL A 211 24.04 -12.03 -0.40
N GLY A 212 23.09 -12.19 0.49
CA GLY A 212 22.34 -11.11 1.11
C GLY A 212 22.44 -11.13 2.64
N LEU A 213 22.40 -9.96 3.22
CA LEU A 213 22.22 -9.71 4.64
C LEU A 213 21.17 -8.62 4.80
N ALA A 214 20.07 -8.92 5.50
CA ALA A 214 19.05 -7.97 5.88
C ALA A 214 18.99 -7.87 7.41
N ALA A 215 18.95 -6.65 7.93
CA ALA A 215 18.80 -6.38 9.35
C ALA A 215 17.70 -5.33 9.54
N SER A 216 16.83 -5.53 10.54
CA SER A 216 15.86 -4.54 10.96
C SER A 216 15.86 -4.39 12.46
N ARG A 217 15.52 -3.19 12.92
CA ARG A 217 15.29 -2.85 14.31
C ARG A 217 14.02 -2.02 14.38
N ALA A 218 13.02 -2.52 15.09
CA ALA A 218 11.78 -1.84 15.40
C ALA A 218 11.73 -1.56 16.90
N GLU A 219 11.45 -0.32 17.26
CA GLU A 219 11.23 0.15 18.62
C GLU A 219 9.80 0.64 18.72
N GLU A 220 9.03 0.08 19.63
CA GLU A 220 7.65 0.47 19.92
C GLU A 220 7.58 1.08 21.32
N GLU A 221 6.97 2.26 21.43
CA GLU A 221 6.81 2.99 22.70
C GLU A 221 5.55 2.53 23.45
N ASP A 222 5.30 1.22 23.49
CA ASP A 222 4.24 0.59 24.24
C ASP A 222 4.55 0.52 25.75
N ALA A 223 3.64 -0.04 26.54
CA ALA A 223 3.83 -0.25 27.98
C ALA A 223 4.99 -1.18 28.32
N ALA A 224 5.36 -2.07 27.41
CA ALA A 224 6.46 -3.03 27.52
C ALA A 224 7.81 -2.45 27.06
N SER A 225 7.79 -1.35 26.28
CA SER A 225 8.92 -0.78 25.53
C SER A 225 9.54 -1.84 24.64
N THR A 226 8.70 -2.36 23.72
CA THR A 226 9.05 -3.50 22.87
C THR A 226 10.14 -3.14 21.87
N LEU A 227 11.18 -3.94 21.83
CA LEU A 227 12.29 -3.83 20.89
C LEU A 227 12.43 -5.14 20.12
N THR A 228 12.21 -5.08 18.79
CA THR A 228 12.38 -6.24 17.91
C THR A 228 13.57 -6.02 16.97
N GLU A 229 14.57 -6.88 17.07
CA GLU A 229 15.73 -6.90 16.17
C GLU A 229 15.73 -8.17 15.34
N SER A 230 15.76 -8.03 14.01
CA SER A 230 15.85 -9.19 13.12
C SER A 230 17.12 -9.14 12.27
N LEU A 231 17.68 -10.32 12.00
CA LEU A 231 18.83 -10.50 11.13
C LEU A 231 18.64 -11.73 10.24
N THR A 232 18.59 -11.52 8.93
CA THR A 232 18.48 -12.58 7.94
C THR A 232 19.74 -12.62 7.08
N ALA A 233 20.40 -13.78 7.04
CA ALA A 233 21.51 -14.03 6.11
C ALA A 233 21.07 -15.06 5.07
N SER A 234 21.30 -14.76 3.79
CA SER A 234 20.87 -15.61 2.69
C SER A 234 21.93 -15.75 1.60
N ALA A 235 21.87 -16.85 0.87
CA ALA A 235 22.62 -17.08 -0.35
C ALA A 235 21.72 -17.74 -1.38
N GLY A 236 21.93 -17.41 -2.65
CA GLY A 236 21.08 -17.90 -3.71
C GLY A 236 21.65 -17.68 -5.09
N PHE A 237 20.83 -17.95 -6.08
CA PHE A 237 21.18 -17.71 -7.48
C PHE A 237 19.94 -17.42 -8.33
N ASP A 238 20.15 -16.70 -9.44
CA ASP A 238 19.24 -16.59 -10.56
C ASP A 238 19.82 -17.35 -11.75
N TYR A 239 18.99 -18.19 -12.33
CA TYR A 239 19.38 -19.01 -13.47
C TYR A 239 18.38 -18.87 -14.62
N THR A 240 18.84 -18.37 -15.75
CA THR A 240 18.07 -18.36 -16.99
C THR A 240 18.18 -19.74 -17.65
N VAL A 241 17.23 -20.61 -17.33
CA VAL A 241 17.20 -22.02 -17.80
C VAL A 241 17.07 -22.08 -19.33
N SER A 242 16.28 -21.14 -19.88
CA SER A 242 16.09 -20.97 -21.32
C SER A 242 15.64 -19.53 -21.60
N GLU A 243 15.53 -19.12 -22.87
CA GLU A 243 14.99 -17.82 -23.27
C GLU A 243 13.60 -17.52 -22.69
N ARG A 244 12.87 -18.55 -22.24
CA ARG A 244 11.51 -18.45 -21.72
C ARG A 244 11.38 -18.79 -20.25
N MET A 245 12.43 -19.30 -19.63
CA MET A 245 12.32 -19.83 -18.26
C MET A 245 13.45 -19.29 -17.39
N THR A 246 13.06 -18.64 -16.30
CA THR A 246 13.96 -18.16 -15.25
C THR A 246 13.63 -18.83 -13.92
N LEU A 247 14.66 -19.15 -13.18
CA LEU A 247 14.60 -19.75 -11.85
C LEU A 247 15.42 -18.90 -10.89
N GLY A 248 14.82 -18.43 -9.82
CA GLY A 248 15.48 -17.82 -8.67
C GLY A 248 15.40 -18.75 -7.46
N LEU A 249 16.49 -18.93 -6.75
CA LEU A 249 16.53 -19.65 -5.47
C LEU A 249 17.34 -18.84 -4.47
N SER A 250 16.80 -18.63 -3.26
CA SER A 250 17.54 -18.11 -2.11
C SER A 250 17.24 -18.97 -0.90
N LEU A 251 18.26 -19.29 -0.14
CA LEU A 251 18.18 -20.04 1.11
C LEU A 251 18.94 -19.27 2.18
N GLY A 252 18.44 -19.29 3.40
CA GLY A 252 19.04 -18.52 4.47
C GLY A 252 18.50 -18.91 5.86
N HIS A 253 18.82 -18.07 6.79
CA HIS A 253 18.40 -18.23 8.18
C HIS A 253 18.12 -16.86 8.78
N THR A 254 17.02 -16.77 9.52
CA THR A 254 16.57 -15.57 10.23
C THR A 254 16.75 -15.80 11.74
N ARG A 255 17.21 -14.77 12.43
CA ARG A 255 17.22 -14.67 13.88
C ARG A 255 16.46 -13.40 14.27
N ILE A 256 15.55 -13.53 15.22
CA ILE A 256 14.76 -12.45 15.79
C ILE A 256 15.00 -12.45 17.31
N ASP A 257 15.33 -11.29 17.83
CA ASP A 257 15.42 -11.04 19.26
C ASP A 257 14.36 -9.98 19.62
N THR A 258 13.36 -10.35 20.43
CA THR A 258 12.32 -9.45 20.94
C THR A 258 12.56 -9.22 22.42
N GLU A 259 12.65 -7.96 22.84
CA GLU A 259 12.81 -7.56 24.23
C GLU A 259 11.55 -6.83 24.69
N GLU A 260 10.89 -7.39 25.72
CA GLU A 260 9.70 -6.84 26.36
C GLU A 260 9.89 -6.84 27.87
N PHE A 261 9.58 -5.74 28.55
CA PHE A 261 9.78 -5.58 30.01
C PHE A 261 11.21 -5.94 30.47
N GLY A 262 12.23 -5.76 29.60
CA GLY A 262 13.63 -6.14 29.90
C GLY A 262 13.91 -7.65 29.82
N VAL A 263 13.01 -8.44 29.27
CA VAL A 263 13.16 -9.87 29.00
C VAL A 263 13.32 -10.10 27.50
N THR A 264 14.43 -10.69 27.10
CA THR A 264 14.69 -11.00 25.68
C THR A 264 14.22 -12.41 25.35
N ARG A 265 13.32 -12.52 24.40
CA ARG A 265 12.92 -13.76 23.70
C ARG A 265 13.71 -13.85 22.39
N ARG A 266 14.19 -15.04 22.07
CA ARG A 266 14.89 -15.28 20.82
C ARG A 266 14.21 -16.34 20.02
N GLU A 267 13.96 -16.02 18.75
CA GLU A 267 13.47 -16.95 17.76
C GLU A 267 14.45 -17.07 16.60
N THR A 268 14.47 -18.23 15.98
CA THR A 268 15.30 -18.51 14.82
C THR A 268 14.57 -19.46 13.90
N GLY A 269 14.66 -19.19 12.60
CA GLY A 269 14.00 -20.05 11.64
C GLY A 269 14.61 -20.01 10.26
N PRO A 270 14.14 -20.87 9.37
CA PRO A 270 14.61 -20.94 8.00
C PRO A 270 14.10 -19.73 7.18
N PHE A 271 14.91 -19.31 6.23
CA PHE A 271 14.52 -18.44 5.13
C PHE A 271 14.70 -19.21 3.82
N ALA A 272 13.66 -19.29 2.99
CA ALA A 272 13.78 -19.88 1.67
C ALA A 272 12.86 -19.12 0.69
N ARG A 273 13.34 -18.90 -0.53
CA ARG A 273 12.56 -18.35 -1.62
C ARG A 273 12.93 -19.05 -2.92
N LEU A 274 11.90 -19.54 -3.61
CA LEU A 274 11.99 -20.15 -4.93
C LEU A 274 11.00 -19.43 -5.85
N ASP A 275 11.48 -18.86 -6.94
CA ASP A 275 10.67 -18.19 -7.94
C ASP A 275 10.94 -18.84 -9.31
N LEU A 276 9.89 -19.30 -9.96
CA LEU A 276 9.92 -19.84 -11.30
C LEU A 276 9.02 -19.02 -12.21
N THR A 277 9.56 -18.51 -13.29
CA THR A 277 8.79 -17.79 -14.32
C THR A 277 8.98 -18.47 -15.67
N TYR A 278 7.88 -18.74 -16.35
CA TYR A 278 7.86 -19.25 -17.71
C TYR A 278 7.13 -18.30 -18.63
N ALA A 279 7.87 -17.65 -19.54
CA ALA A 279 7.31 -16.74 -20.53
C ALA A 279 6.59 -17.52 -21.64
N MET A 280 5.37 -17.10 -21.95
CA MET A 280 4.53 -17.66 -23.01
C MET A 280 4.28 -16.61 -24.09
N ALA A 281 3.72 -17.01 -25.22
CA ALA A 281 3.46 -16.10 -26.33
C ALA A 281 2.48 -14.96 -25.97
N ASN A 282 1.67 -15.14 -24.94
CA ASN A 282 0.63 -14.21 -24.49
C ASN A 282 0.66 -13.99 -22.97
N GLY A 283 1.83 -13.86 -22.37
CA GLY A 283 1.98 -13.62 -20.94
C GLY A 283 2.95 -14.57 -20.26
N SER A 284 2.73 -14.92 -18.98
CA SER A 284 3.63 -15.77 -18.21
C SER A 284 2.89 -16.74 -17.29
N ALA A 285 3.52 -17.86 -16.95
CA ALA A 285 3.14 -18.69 -15.80
C ALA A 285 4.22 -18.57 -14.72
N THR A 286 3.82 -18.53 -13.47
CA THR A 286 4.70 -18.39 -12.31
C THR A 286 4.43 -19.48 -11.29
N ALA A 287 5.45 -19.89 -10.56
CA ALA A 287 5.32 -20.67 -9.33
C ALA A 287 6.31 -20.09 -8.32
N ALA A 288 5.86 -19.90 -7.09
CA ALA A 288 6.66 -19.36 -6.00
C ALA A 288 6.51 -20.20 -4.74
N LEU A 289 7.58 -20.36 -4.00
CA LEU A 289 7.59 -20.88 -2.64
C LEU A 289 8.37 -19.92 -1.77
N ALA A 290 7.78 -19.48 -0.68
CA ALA A 290 8.42 -18.64 0.31
C ALA A 290 8.33 -19.31 1.68
N VAL A 291 9.43 -19.26 2.44
CA VAL A 291 9.49 -19.62 3.85
C VAL A 291 10.16 -18.47 4.56
N ALA A 292 9.49 -17.91 5.54
CA ALA A 292 9.98 -16.81 6.37
C ALA A 292 9.63 -17.08 7.83
N THR A 293 10.44 -16.56 8.73
CA THR A 293 10.17 -16.62 10.17
C THR A 293 9.91 -15.20 10.66
N ASP A 294 8.83 -15.05 11.37
CA ASP A 294 8.35 -13.82 12.00
C ASP A 294 8.32 -13.99 13.54
N ALA A 295 8.24 -12.87 14.28
CA ALA A 295 8.23 -12.88 15.74
C ALA A 295 6.90 -13.40 16.31
N ASP A 296 5.79 -13.11 15.63
CA ASP A 296 4.43 -13.28 16.13
C ASP A 296 3.81 -14.56 15.56
N GLU A 297 3.94 -14.76 14.24
CA GLU A 297 3.37 -15.92 13.53
C GLU A 297 4.24 -17.18 13.55
N GLY A 298 5.50 -17.09 13.97
CA GLY A 298 6.47 -18.18 13.85
C GLY A 298 6.94 -18.37 12.40
N THR A 299 7.02 -19.61 11.92
CA THR A 299 7.46 -19.88 10.54
C THR A 299 6.27 -20.00 9.59
N ARG A 300 6.20 -19.08 8.64
CA ARG A 300 5.20 -19.09 7.55
C ARG A 300 5.78 -19.69 6.28
N THR A 301 5.06 -20.63 5.69
CA THR A 301 5.37 -21.24 4.39
C THR A 301 4.24 -20.93 3.43
N THR A 302 4.56 -20.29 2.31
CA THR A 302 3.59 -19.92 1.27
C THR A 302 3.98 -20.53 -0.06
N PHE A 303 3.06 -21.22 -0.71
CA PHE A 303 3.21 -21.72 -2.08
C PHE A 303 2.14 -21.09 -2.98
N GLU A 304 2.55 -20.52 -4.10
CA GLU A 304 1.65 -19.90 -5.06
C GLU A 304 1.97 -20.35 -6.49
N ILE A 305 0.92 -20.48 -7.29
CA ILE A 305 1.01 -20.58 -8.75
C ILE A 305 0.22 -19.45 -9.38
N GLY A 306 0.74 -18.91 -10.47
CA GLY A 306 0.14 -17.77 -11.13
C GLY A 306 0.13 -17.90 -12.65
N ARG A 307 -0.80 -17.17 -13.27
CA ARG A 307 -0.91 -17.05 -14.72
C ARG A 307 -1.25 -15.59 -15.07
N SER A 308 -0.44 -14.98 -15.93
CA SER A 308 -0.78 -13.73 -16.59
C SER A 308 -1.06 -13.95 -18.05
N LEU A 309 -2.06 -13.26 -18.60
CA LEU A 309 -2.47 -13.28 -20.00
C LEU A 309 -2.53 -11.85 -20.53
N GLU A 310 -1.79 -11.59 -21.60
CA GLU A 310 -1.95 -10.37 -22.39
C GLU A 310 -3.04 -10.63 -23.44
N LEU A 311 -4.08 -9.82 -23.41
CA LEU A 311 -5.21 -9.88 -24.32
C LEU A 311 -5.13 -8.70 -25.28
N PRO A 312 -5.69 -8.79 -26.51
CA PRO A 312 -5.63 -7.69 -27.48
C PRO A 312 -6.18 -6.35 -27.00
N MET A 313 -7.07 -6.37 -26.01
CA MET A 313 -7.72 -5.17 -25.43
C MET A 313 -7.75 -5.22 -23.91
N GLY A 314 -6.75 -5.81 -23.25
CA GLY A 314 -6.73 -5.90 -21.82
C GLY A 314 -5.70 -6.90 -21.27
N ALA A 315 -5.83 -7.22 -20.00
CA ALA A 315 -4.99 -8.19 -19.32
C ALA A 315 -5.82 -9.05 -18.36
N PHE A 316 -5.33 -10.22 -18.10
CA PHE A 316 -5.86 -11.11 -17.06
C PHE A 316 -4.70 -11.68 -16.26
N SER A 317 -4.81 -11.66 -14.94
CA SER A 317 -3.90 -12.38 -14.06
C SER A 317 -4.69 -13.13 -13.01
N ALA A 318 -4.23 -14.30 -12.68
CA ALA A 318 -4.77 -15.10 -11.58
C ALA A 318 -3.62 -15.76 -10.82
N ARG A 319 -3.73 -15.79 -9.51
CA ARG A 319 -2.84 -16.53 -8.60
C ARG A 319 -3.68 -17.35 -7.63
N LEU A 320 -3.16 -18.49 -7.24
CA LEU A 320 -3.75 -19.37 -6.25
C LEU A 320 -2.60 -19.95 -5.42
N GLY A 321 -2.75 -19.94 -4.13
CA GLY A 321 -1.75 -20.42 -3.21
C GLY A 321 -2.33 -21.02 -1.94
N VAL A 322 -1.43 -21.56 -1.15
CA VAL A 322 -1.70 -22.05 0.20
C VAL A 322 -0.60 -21.47 1.10
N THR A 323 -1.01 -20.91 2.21
CA THR A 323 -0.11 -20.47 3.28
C THR A 323 -0.31 -21.36 4.50
N ASN A 324 0.78 -21.60 5.21
CA ASN A 324 0.77 -22.28 6.51
C ASN A 324 1.73 -21.54 7.43
N ALA A 325 1.25 -21.08 8.56
CA ALA A 325 2.05 -20.49 9.62
C ALA A 325 1.88 -21.30 10.91
N ASP A 326 2.88 -21.25 11.79
CA ASP A 326 2.90 -22.06 13.01
C ASP A 326 1.69 -21.71 13.91
N GLU A 327 1.36 -20.43 14.05
CA GLU A 327 0.24 -19.94 14.87
C GLU A 327 -1.06 -19.82 14.05
N ALA A 328 -1.01 -19.25 12.84
CA ALA A 328 -2.18 -19.02 12.01
C ALA A 328 -2.78 -20.27 11.31
N GLY A 329 -2.04 -21.40 11.30
CA GLY A 329 -2.51 -22.63 10.64
C GLY A 329 -2.39 -22.61 9.11
N THR A 330 -3.31 -23.30 8.41
CA THR A 330 -3.26 -23.49 6.95
C THR A 330 -4.48 -22.89 6.27
N ASP A 331 -4.25 -21.96 5.33
CA ASP A 331 -5.28 -21.30 4.57
C ASP A 331 -4.97 -21.17 3.08
N VAL A 332 -6.03 -20.96 2.29
CA VAL A 332 -5.95 -20.72 0.84
C VAL A 332 -5.91 -19.22 0.60
N ILE A 333 -4.91 -18.78 -0.16
CA ILE A 333 -4.76 -17.41 -0.62
C ILE A 333 -4.87 -17.33 -2.14
N GLY A 334 -5.15 -16.16 -2.67
CA GLY A 334 -5.19 -16.02 -4.12
C GLY A 334 -5.72 -14.67 -4.58
N GLY A 335 -5.56 -14.42 -5.87
CA GLY A 335 -6.03 -13.19 -6.48
C GLY A 335 -6.38 -13.40 -7.94
N LEU A 336 -7.30 -12.58 -8.42
CA LEU A 336 -7.68 -12.47 -9.81
C LEU A 336 -7.81 -11.00 -10.17
N LEU A 337 -7.17 -10.60 -11.26
CA LEU A 337 -7.34 -9.27 -11.83
C LEU A 337 -7.63 -9.43 -13.32
N TRP A 338 -8.74 -8.87 -13.76
CA TRP A 338 -9.09 -8.77 -15.16
C TRP A 338 -9.34 -7.32 -15.54
N SER A 339 -8.67 -6.85 -16.57
CA SER A 339 -8.88 -5.52 -17.11
C SER A 339 -9.16 -5.58 -18.60
N ARG A 340 -10.04 -4.70 -19.07
CA ARG A 340 -10.34 -4.52 -20.49
C ARG A 340 -10.44 -3.04 -20.81
N ALA A 341 -9.67 -2.59 -21.80
CA ALA A 341 -9.72 -1.24 -22.32
C ALA A 341 -10.36 -1.26 -23.72
N LEU A 342 -11.45 -0.54 -23.87
CA LEU A 342 -12.11 -0.23 -25.14
C LEU A 342 -11.77 1.22 -25.52
N PRO A 343 -12.02 1.68 -26.74
CA PRO A 343 -11.67 3.04 -27.14
C PRO A 343 -12.24 4.14 -26.22
N ASP A 344 -13.45 3.95 -25.71
CA ASP A 344 -14.15 4.95 -24.90
C ASP A 344 -14.49 4.44 -23.49
N SER A 345 -14.06 3.22 -23.13
CA SER A 345 -14.37 2.67 -21.81
C SER A 345 -13.31 1.72 -21.28
N ARG A 346 -13.24 1.62 -19.96
CA ARG A 346 -12.38 0.66 -19.25
C ARG A 346 -13.20 -0.03 -18.19
N ILE A 347 -12.99 -1.33 -18.06
CA ILE A 347 -13.51 -2.13 -16.96
C ILE A 347 -12.35 -2.88 -16.30
N GLU A 348 -12.38 -2.94 -14.97
CA GLU A 348 -11.45 -3.71 -14.16
C GLU A 348 -12.23 -4.49 -13.10
N ILE A 349 -11.88 -5.74 -12.92
CA ILE A 349 -12.48 -6.63 -11.92
C ILE A 349 -11.35 -7.26 -11.12
N GLY A 350 -11.38 -7.10 -9.81
CA GLY A 350 -10.43 -7.64 -8.85
C GLY A 350 -11.11 -8.62 -7.89
N LEU A 351 -10.39 -9.63 -7.48
CA LEU A 351 -10.68 -10.49 -6.34
C LEU A 351 -9.35 -10.80 -5.66
N GLU A 352 -9.28 -10.57 -4.37
CA GLU A 352 -8.11 -10.84 -3.54
C GLU A 352 -8.54 -11.60 -2.31
N ARG A 353 -7.73 -12.58 -1.89
CA ARG A 353 -7.86 -13.27 -0.61
C ARG A 353 -6.50 -13.39 0.03
N SER A 354 -6.35 -12.83 1.21
CA SER A 354 -5.17 -12.83 2.06
C SER A 354 -5.46 -13.45 3.43
N VAL A 355 -4.40 -13.78 4.14
CA VAL A 355 -4.46 -14.33 5.49
C VAL A 355 -3.37 -13.67 6.31
N SER A 356 -3.74 -13.19 7.47
CA SER A 356 -2.86 -12.59 8.45
C SER A 356 -3.11 -13.23 9.81
N TYR A 357 -2.24 -12.94 10.74
CA TYR A 357 -2.36 -13.33 12.13
C TYR A 357 -2.42 -12.06 12.98
N ASP A 358 -3.39 -12.00 13.86
CA ASP A 358 -3.52 -10.99 14.88
C ASP A 358 -2.96 -11.60 16.17
N ASP A 359 -1.85 -11.03 16.67
CA ASP A 359 -1.14 -11.53 17.83
C ASP A 359 -1.78 -11.12 19.16
N ASP A 360 -2.62 -10.07 19.16
CA ASP A 360 -3.31 -9.61 20.35
C ASP A 360 -4.49 -10.49 20.73
N ASP A 361 -5.28 -10.84 19.76
CA ASP A 361 -6.41 -11.73 19.94
C ASP A 361 -6.03 -13.21 19.73
N ASP A 362 -4.75 -13.50 19.37
CA ASP A 362 -4.22 -14.85 19.11
C ASP A 362 -5.09 -15.59 18.07
N GLU A 363 -5.44 -14.86 16.98
CA GLU A 363 -6.34 -15.40 15.96
C GLU A 363 -5.90 -15.13 14.51
N THR A 364 -6.42 -15.93 13.62
CA THR A 364 -6.17 -15.81 12.18
C THR A 364 -7.27 -14.97 11.54
N VAL A 365 -6.89 -13.90 10.87
CA VAL A 365 -7.79 -13.04 10.08
C VAL A 365 -7.69 -13.40 8.61
N VAL A 366 -8.83 -13.56 7.98
CA VAL A 366 -8.94 -13.89 6.54
C VAL A 366 -9.69 -12.79 5.82
N ASP A 367 -8.96 -12.02 5.01
CA ASP A 367 -9.54 -10.93 4.23
C ASP A 367 -9.89 -11.38 2.82
N THR A 368 -11.06 -11.02 2.36
CA THR A 368 -11.50 -11.28 0.98
C THR A 368 -12.11 -10.00 0.42
N ALA A 369 -11.45 -9.43 -0.60
CA ALA A 369 -11.88 -8.21 -1.27
C ALA A 369 -12.30 -8.52 -2.71
N PHE A 370 -13.46 -8.02 -3.11
CA PHE A 370 -13.94 -8.03 -4.49
C PHE A 370 -14.19 -6.61 -4.96
N SER A 371 -13.69 -6.26 -6.14
CA SER A 371 -13.85 -4.93 -6.70
C SER A 371 -14.24 -4.96 -8.17
N VAL A 372 -15.07 -4.01 -8.57
CA VAL A 372 -15.39 -3.71 -9.96
C VAL A 372 -15.28 -2.22 -10.18
N ALA A 373 -14.45 -1.80 -11.14
CA ALA A 373 -14.37 -0.43 -11.58
C ALA A 373 -14.69 -0.36 -13.06
N TRP A 374 -15.60 0.54 -13.44
CA TRP A 374 -15.93 0.83 -14.81
C TRP A 374 -15.86 2.33 -15.05
N SER A 375 -15.24 2.73 -16.16
CA SER A 375 -15.20 4.12 -16.59
C SER A 375 -15.53 4.22 -18.06
N GLN A 376 -16.22 5.29 -18.46
CA GLN A 376 -16.56 5.58 -19.84
C GLN A 376 -16.40 7.07 -20.15
N ASP A 377 -15.70 7.36 -21.23
CA ASP A 377 -15.67 8.68 -21.83
C ASP A 377 -16.97 8.90 -22.58
N VAL A 378 -17.81 9.81 -22.09
CA VAL A 378 -19.08 10.18 -22.73
C VAL A 378 -18.80 11.08 -23.95
N ASN A 379 -17.80 11.94 -23.80
CA ASN A 379 -17.26 12.79 -24.86
C ASN A 379 -15.88 13.31 -24.44
N ALA A 380 -15.24 14.14 -25.30
CA ALA A 380 -13.89 14.67 -25.03
C ALA A 380 -13.76 15.49 -23.73
N LEU A 381 -14.86 15.92 -23.12
CA LEU A 381 -14.87 16.76 -21.92
C LEU A 381 -15.44 16.04 -20.70
N SER A 382 -16.12 14.93 -20.86
CA SER A 382 -16.82 14.28 -19.74
C SER A 382 -16.64 12.78 -19.73
N SER A 383 -16.45 12.24 -18.52
CA SER A 383 -16.41 10.80 -18.24
C SER A 383 -17.29 10.44 -17.04
N ILE A 384 -17.76 9.22 -17.03
CA ILE A 384 -18.52 8.62 -15.92
C ILE A 384 -17.71 7.44 -15.39
N GLY A 385 -17.64 7.30 -14.08
CA GLY A 385 -17.10 6.15 -13.36
C GLY A 385 -18.18 5.50 -12.51
N LEU A 386 -18.14 4.17 -12.43
CA LEU A 386 -18.90 3.37 -11.47
C LEU A 386 -17.92 2.45 -10.75
N ASP A 387 -18.05 2.35 -9.44
CA ASP A 387 -17.29 1.44 -8.60
C ASP A 387 -18.22 0.61 -7.71
N LEU A 388 -17.80 -0.61 -7.46
CA LEU A 388 -18.40 -1.55 -6.51
C LEU A 388 -17.25 -2.19 -5.74
N SER A 389 -17.30 -2.15 -4.42
CA SER A 389 -16.45 -2.91 -3.50
C SER A 389 -17.29 -3.83 -2.64
N TYR A 390 -16.73 -4.98 -2.30
CA TYR A 390 -17.24 -5.89 -1.30
C TYR A 390 -16.07 -6.53 -0.58
N GLU A 391 -15.98 -6.31 0.70
CA GLU A 391 -14.89 -6.76 1.56
C GLU A 391 -15.44 -7.55 2.72
N ILE A 392 -14.75 -8.63 3.08
CA ILE A 392 -15.05 -9.46 4.24
C ILE A 392 -13.73 -9.64 4.98
N SER A 393 -13.71 -9.26 6.25
CA SER A 393 -12.71 -9.67 7.21
C SER A 393 -13.35 -10.71 8.15
N ASP A 394 -12.80 -11.90 8.18
CA ASP A 394 -13.34 -13.08 8.88
C ASP A 394 -12.31 -13.60 9.89
N ALA A 395 -12.54 -13.29 11.15
CA ALA A 395 -11.78 -13.77 12.29
C ALA A 395 -12.68 -14.62 13.22
N PRO A 396 -12.13 -15.51 14.05
CA PRO A 396 -12.91 -16.30 15.00
C PRO A 396 -13.71 -15.45 16.01
N SER A 397 -13.17 -14.30 16.40
CA SER A 397 -13.80 -13.37 17.33
C SER A 397 -14.85 -12.49 16.68
N GLU A 398 -14.63 -12.09 15.42
CA GLU A 398 -15.42 -11.11 14.70
C GLU A 398 -15.45 -11.37 13.20
N ARG A 399 -16.57 -11.01 12.59
CA ARG A 399 -16.71 -10.97 11.14
C ARG A 399 -17.31 -9.64 10.73
N VAL A 400 -16.59 -8.94 9.86
CA VAL A 400 -17.04 -7.67 9.29
C VAL A 400 -17.23 -7.81 7.79
N GLU A 401 -18.37 -7.31 7.30
CA GLU A 401 -18.67 -7.25 5.86
C GLU A 401 -18.92 -5.79 5.46
N GLU A 402 -18.17 -5.27 4.50
CA GLU A 402 -18.43 -3.96 3.94
C GLU A 402 -18.77 -4.04 2.45
N THR A 403 -19.81 -3.31 2.04
CA THR A 403 -20.21 -3.15 0.64
C THR A 403 -20.24 -1.67 0.28
N GLY A 404 -19.55 -1.29 -0.78
CA GLY A 404 -19.53 0.06 -1.32
C GLY A 404 -20.02 0.12 -2.76
N ILE A 405 -20.85 1.09 -3.10
CA ILE A 405 -21.24 1.41 -4.49
C ILE A 405 -21.06 2.90 -4.72
N GLY A 406 -20.31 3.27 -5.76
CA GLY A 406 -20.03 4.63 -6.12
C GLY A 406 -20.38 4.95 -7.58
N ALA A 407 -20.74 6.21 -7.82
CA ALA A 407 -20.87 6.76 -9.15
C ALA A 407 -20.25 8.15 -9.19
N THR A 408 -19.36 8.39 -10.15
CA THR A 408 -18.63 9.64 -10.32
C THR A 408 -18.84 10.18 -11.72
N TRP A 409 -19.11 11.47 -11.84
CA TRP A 409 -19.11 12.20 -13.09
C TRP A 409 -18.03 13.26 -13.06
N ARG A 410 -17.18 13.25 -14.08
CA ARG A 410 -16.07 14.17 -14.26
C ARG A 410 -16.31 15.01 -15.50
N TYR A 411 -16.09 16.33 -15.39
CA TYR A 411 -16.27 17.27 -16.49
C TYR A 411 -15.13 18.29 -16.56
N SER A 412 -14.45 18.38 -17.71
CA SER A 412 -13.44 19.38 -17.99
C SER A 412 -14.12 20.68 -18.39
N LEU A 413 -14.22 21.64 -17.46
CA LEU A 413 -14.81 22.97 -17.71
C LEU A 413 -13.97 23.79 -18.70
N THR A 414 -12.64 23.69 -18.55
CA THR A 414 -11.62 24.24 -19.44
C THR A 414 -10.42 23.28 -19.44
N PRO A 415 -9.36 23.51 -20.23
CA PRO A 415 -8.15 22.70 -20.15
C PRO A 415 -7.54 22.62 -18.73
N ASP A 416 -7.71 23.68 -17.93
CA ASP A 416 -7.10 23.78 -16.59
C ASP A 416 -8.10 23.54 -15.45
N TRP A 417 -9.41 23.69 -15.71
CA TRP A 417 -10.44 23.53 -14.69
C TRP A 417 -11.24 22.24 -14.88
N ARG A 418 -11.43 21.50 -13.79
CA ARG A 418 -12.20 20.27 -13.75
C ARG A 418 -13.25 20.33 -12.64
N LEU A 419 -14.41 19.78 -12.93
CA LEU A 419 -15.48 19.52 -11.99
C LEU A 419 -15.60 17.99 -11.83
N ASP A 420 -15.52 17.51 -10.61
CA ASP A 420 -15.80 16.13 -10.23
C ASP A 420 -17.00 16.14 -9.28
N THR A 421 -17.96 15.25 -9.50
CA THR A 421 -19.09 15.06 -8.59
C THR A 421 -19.44 13.59 -8.51
N GLY A 422 -19.90 13.16 -7.36
CA GLY A 422 -20.25 11.75 -7.18
C GLY A 422 -21.17 11.51 -6.01
N VAL A 423 -21.66 10.29 -5.98
CA VAL A 423 -22.47 9.74 -4.88
C VAL A 423 -21.88 8.40 -4.51
N ARG A 424 -21.92 8.07 -3.22
CA ARG A 424 -21.47 6.78 -2.68
C ARG A 424 -22.51 6.29 -1.67
N TYR A 425 -22.66 4.99 -1.60
CA TYR A 425 -23.44 4.31 -0.59
C TYR A 425 -22.62 3.15 -0.05
N ARG A 426 -22.39 3.14 1.27
CA ARG A 426 -21.69 2.06 1.97
C ARG A 426 -22.61 1.39 2.97
N VAL A 427 -22.38 0.11 3.19
CA VAL A 427 -23.07 -0.69 4.19
C VAL A 427 -22.03 -1.55 4.88
N ARG A 428 -21.97 -1.49 6.20
CA ARG A 428 -21.16 -2.37 7.06
C ARG A 428 -22.12 -3.23 7.89
N ASP A 429 -21.77 -4.50 8.06
CA ASP A 429 -22.47 -5.47 8.88
C ASP A 429 -21.44 -6.18 9.76
N ASP A 430 -21.52 -5.99 11.06
CA ASP A 430 -20.59 -6.48 12.08
C ASP A 430 -21.36 -6.97 13.32
N LEU A 431 -20.65 -7.21 14.44
CA LEU A 431 -21.26 -7.69 15.70
C LEU A 431 -22.19 -6.66 16.34
N ASP A 432 -21.96 -5.36 16.15
CA ASP A 432 -22.76 -4.27 16.70
C ASP A 432 -24.04 -4.03 15.90
N GLY A 433 -24.06 -4.52 14.67
CA GLY A 433 -25.25 -4.48 13.81
C GLY A 433 -24.95 -4.04 12.40
N ARG A 434 -25.95 -3.43 11.76
CA ARG A 434 -25.85 -2.95 10.39
C ARG A 434 -25.84 -1.44 10.35
N ALA A 435 -24.79 -0.88 9.76
CA ALA A 435 -24.65 0.54 9.49
C ALA A 435 -24.78 0.86 8.00
N GLU A 436 -25.30 2.03 7.66
CA GLU A 436 -25.48 2.49 6.28
C GLU A 436 -24.98 3.94 6.16
N SER A 437 -24.24 4.25 5.10
CA SER A 437 -23.64 5.57 4.88
C SER A 437 -23.89 6.06 3.44
N PRO A 438 -24.97 6.79 3.17
CA PRO A 438 -25.11 7.54 1.94
C PRO A 438 -24.29 8.82 1.97
N SER A 439 -23.54 9.11 0.91
CA SER A 439 -22.77 10.34 0.78
C SER A 439 -22.76 10.87 -0.65
N ALA A 440 -22.47 12.16 -0.80
CA ALA A 440 -22.30 12.83 -2.08
C ALA A 440 -21.20 13.89 -1.99
N PHE A 441 -20.53 14.15 -3.10
CA PHE A 441 -19.52 15.19 -3.15
C PHE A 441 -19.56 16.00 -4.44
N VAL A 442 -19.00 17.20 -4.35
CA VAL A 442 -18.70 18.07 -5.48
C VAL A 442 -17.30 18.65 -5.28
N ALA A 443 -16.44 18.52 -6.27
CA ALA A 443 -15.09 19.08 -6.22
C ALA A 443 -14.80 19.89 -7.49
N VAL A 444 -14.13 21.02 -7.33
CA VAL A 444 -13.61 21.84 -8.42
C VAL A 444 -12.11 21.95 -8.24
N SER A 445 -11.36 21.58 -9.26
CA SER A 445 -9.90 21.61 -9.23
C SER A 445 -9.33 22.42 -10.40
N ARG A 446 -8.15 23.01 -10.15
CA ARG A 446 -7.34 23.69 -11.17
C ARG A 446 -5.87 23.32 -11.01
N SER A 447 -5.22 23.08 -12.13
CA SER A 447 -3.78 22.87 -12.19
C SER A 447 -3.08 23.92 -13.05
N PHE A 448 -1.87 24.28 -12.66
CA PHE A 448 -0.99 25.22 -13.36
C PHE A 448 0.31 24.51 -13.67
N ASP A 449 0.65 24.33 -14.92
CA ASP A 449 1.87 23.66 -15.39
C ASP A 449 2.87 24.74 -15.86
N PHE A 450 4.07 24.68 -15.29
CA PHE A 450 5.17 25.59 -15.61
C PHE A 450 6.39 24.77 -16.06
N ARG A 451 6.88 25.12 -17.22
CA ARG A 451 8.13 24.60 -17.79
C ARG A 451 9.04 25.77 -18.06
N PRO A 452 10.04 26.04 -17.21
CA PRO A 452 10.95 27.17 -17.37
C PRO A 452 11.90 27.03 -18.57
#